data_f023ee1bae252dc8477a2eb7607f9fc7
#
_entry.id   f023ee1bae252dc8477a2eb7607f9fc7
#
_cell.length_a   1.000
_cell.length_b   1.000
_cell.length_c   1.000
_cell.angle_alpha   90.00
_cell.angle_beta   90.00
_cell.angle_gamma   90.00
#
_symmetry.space_group_name_H-M   'P 1'
#
loop_
_entity.id
_entity.type
_entity.pdbx_description
1 polymer ?
#
loop_
_entity_poly.entity_id
_entity_poly.type
_entity_poly.pdbx_seq_one_letter_code
_entity_poly.pdbx_strand_id
1 'polypeptide(L)'
;QGNAFGNCLVLLTKTYPYGKGEEFIEDEIPCLAKHFEKIIILATSTEDGAVQTRSTPENVTVHAITARTVRKALAGNGLSLFPFTSCGGLVDDAEHNKIRGNLKRRAYLLYFIAKAKGVYRECARLLRKYDLTAFDGVTFYSFWLYDVALAALWLSEDCKNPVKKTISRAHRYDLYPEAGSAHYLPLRRYLLEHLDAVYPCSQNGTDYLSEHYPPYARKVHTAYLGTQDFGMGPENKGDTVEIVSCCHIAPVKRVELLAQSLALLSEEKKKLHWTHFGGGDSLEALKTYAAEHLQFMKTDFPGTVKNEDLLAYYRTHPVDWFVNTSSSEGLPVSIMEA
;
A
#
# COMPACT_ATOMS: atom_id res chain seq x y z
N GLN A 1 -8.97 20.01 -27.34
CA GLN A 1 -10.24 19.62 -26.71
C GLN A 1 -10.31 18.10 -26.85
N GLY A 2 -9.67 17.36 -25.94
CA GLY A 2 -9.79 15.91 -25.87
C GLY A 2 -11.10 15.57 -25.16
N ASN A 3 -11.90 14.72 -25.78
CA ASN A 3 -13.11 14.18 -25.20
C ASN A 3 -12.78 13.61 -23.82
N ALA A 4 -13.54 14.02 -22.82
CA ALA A 4 -13.54 13.38 -21.52
C ALA A 4 -13.83 11.90 -21.76
N PHE A 5 -12.91 11.06 -21.35
CA PHE A 5 -12.99 9.62 -21.57
C PHE A 5 -14.16 9.07 -20.77
N GLY A 6 -15.19 8.56 -21.44
CA GLY A 6 -16.32 7.87 -20.84
C GLY A 6 -15.96 6.58 -20.12
N ASN A 7 -14.80 6.53 -19.44
CA ASN A 7 -14.28 5.36 -18.74
C ASN A 7 -14.54 5.42 -17.24
N CYS A 8 -14.85 4.27 -16.66
CA CYS A 8 -15.04 4.10 -15.22
C CYS A 8 -13.88 3.31 -14.60
N LEU A 9 -13.39 3.76 -13.45
CA LEU A 9 -12.44 3.05 -12.61
C LEU A 9 -13.15 2.49 -11.37
N VAL A 10 -13.10 1.19 -11.17
CA VAL A 10 -13.51 0.52 -9.93
C VAL A 10 -12.24 0.16 -9.16
N LEU A 11 -11.92 0.93 -8.11
CA LEU A 11 -10.72 0.78 -7.30
C LEU A 11 -11.02 0.06 -5.99
N LEU A 12 -10.36 -1.08 -5.75
CA LEU A 12 -10.45 -1.82 -4.51
C LEU A 12 -9.25 -1.49 -3.62
N THR A 13 -9.54 -0.88 -2.46
CA THR A 13 -8.58 -0.57 -1.40
C THR A 13 -8.87 -1.40 -0.16
N LYS A 14 -8.01 -1.36 0.86
CA LYS A 14 -8.33 -1.91 2.18
C LYS A 14 -9.07 -0.90 3.03
N THR A 15 -8.48 0.24 3.29
CA THR A 15 -9.01 1.26 4.21
C THR A 15 -9.19 2.63 3.58
N TYR A 16 -8.40 3.01 2.56
CA TYR A 16 -8.47 4.32 1.95
C TYR A 16 -9.88 4.62 1.40
N PRO A 17 -10.46 5.79 1.65
CA PRO A 17 -9.91 6.99 2.32
C PRO A 17 -10.26 7.10 3.82
N TYR A 18 -10.54 6.01 4.52
CA TYR A 18 -11.04 6.03 5.90
C TYR A 18 -9.96 5.83 6.95
N GLY A 19 -8.96 5.08 6.76
CA GLY A 19 -8.03 4.69 7.81
C GLY A 19 -6.59 5.08 7.53
N LYS A 20 -5.68 4.45 8.28
CA LYS A 20 -4.24 4.53 8.10
C LYS A 20 -3.75 3.34 7.28
N GLY A 21 -2.55 3.47 6.69
CA GLY A 21 -1.85 2.38 6.02
C GLY A 21 -1.92 2.38 4.50
N GLU A 22 -2.68 3.28 3.90
CA GLU A 22 -2.77 3.48 2.46
C GLU A 22 -2.66 4.97 2.09
N GLU A 23 -1.87 5.73 2.86
CA GLU A 23 -1.69 7.17 2.70
C GLU A 23 -1.17 7.53 1.30
N PHE A 24 -0.33 6.70 0.74
CA PHE A 24 0.29 6.90 -0.57
C PHE A 24 -0.69 6.81 -1.76
N ILE A 25 -1.95 6.39 -1.56
CA ILE A 25 -3.01 6.50 -2.60
C ILE A 25 -3.46 7.96 -2.77
N GLU A 26 -3.34 8.77 -1.74
CA GLU A 26 -3.87 10.13 -1.72
C GLU A 26 -3.33 10.99 -2.87
N ASP A 27 -2.05 10.82 -3.21
CA ASP A 27 -1.42 11.53 -4.33
C ASP A 27 -1.77 10.91 -5.69
N GLU A 28 -2.12 9.63 -5.75
CA GLU A 28 -2.49 8.94 -7.00
C GLU A 28 -3.92 9.28 -7.45
N ILE A 29 -4.88 9.40 -6.51
CA ILE A 29 -6.31 9.63 -6.83
C ILE A 29 -6.57 10.89 -7.64
N PRO A 30 -5.99 12.08 -7.32
CA PRO A 30 -6.20 13.27 -8.12
C PRO A 30 -5.68 13.14 -9.58
N CYS A 31 -4.62 12.34 -9.76
CA CYS A 31 -4.10 12.04 -11.09
C CYS A 31 -5.06 11.13 -11.86
N LEU A 32 -5.55 10.06 -11.23
CA LEU A 32 -6.52 9.15 -11.82
C LEU A 32 -7.84 9.87 -12.15
N ALA A 33 -8.31 10.78 -11.28
CA ALA A 33 -9.54 11.53 -11.47
C ALA A 33 -9.54 12.42 -12.73
N LYS A 34 -8.37 12.79 -13.25
CA LYS A 34 -8.24 13.53 -14.51
C LYS A 34 -8.43 12.64 -15.75
N HIS A 35 -8.31 11.31 -15.59
CA HIS A 35 -8.32 10.35 -16.71
C HIS A 35 -9.57 9.47 -16.77
N PHE A 36 -10.37 9.45 -15.69
CA PHE A 36 -11.60 8.69 -15.63
C PHE A 36 -12.80 9.62 -15.41
N GLU A 37 -13.89 9.39 -16.13
CA GLU A 37 -15.16 10.11 -15.93
C GLU A 37 -15.72 9.83 -14.54
N LYS A 38 -15.61 8.58 -14.08
CA LYS A 38 -16.10 8.12 -12.79
C LYS A 38 -15.08 7.20 -12.13
N ILE A 39 -14.84 7.42 -10.84
CA ILE A 39 -14.09 6.51 -9.97
C ILE A 39 -15.01 6.02 -8.85
N ILE A 40 -15.07 4.71 -8.68
CA ILE A 40 -15.80 4.06 -7.58
C ILE A 40 -14.76 3.38 -6.69
N ILE A 41 -14.55 3.91 -5.49
CA ILE A 41 -13.64 3.30 -4.50
C ILE A 41 -14.43 2.37 -3.60
N LEU A 42 -13.98 1.14 -3.50
CA LEU A 42 -14.50 0.11 -2.61
C LEU A 42 -13.47 -0.17 -1.52
N ALA A 43 -13.59 0.48 -0.36
CA ALA A 43 -12.73 0.27 0.80
C ALA A 43 -13.18 -1.00 1.54
N THR A 44 -12.42 -2.10 1.42
CA THR A 44 -12.89 -3.48 1.70
C THR A 44 -12.64 -3.97 3.13
N SER A 45 -11.98 -3.19 3.97
CA SER A 45 -11.60 -3.59 5.33
C SER A 45 -11.65 -2.42 6.31
N THR A 46 -12.68 -1.57 6.21
CA THR A 46 -12.88 -0.44 7.12
C THR A 46 -13.32 -0.91 8.51
N GLU A 47 -13.14 -0.08 9.51
CA GLU A 47 -13.71 -0.28 10.84
C GLU A 47 -15.21 0.03 10.84
N ASP A 48 -15.96 -0.54 11.80
CA ASP A 48 -17.38 -0.23 11.97
C ASP A 48 -17.53 1.24 12.40
N GLY A 49 -18.30 2.01 11.63
CA GLY A 49 -18.49 3.44 11.89
C GLY A 49 -17.33 4.35 11.44
N ALA A 50 -16.39 3.83 10.64
CA ALA A 50 -15.30 4.64 10.12
C ALA A 50 -15.81 5.86 9.35
N VAL A 51 -15.22 7.03 9.66
CA VAL A 51 -15.49 8.29 8.97
C VAL A 51 -14.39 8.51 7.94
N GLN A 52 -14.77 9.01 6.78
CA GLN A 52 -13.80 9.40 5.75
C GLN A 52 -12.89 10.51 6.28
N THR A 53 -11.59 10.27 6.31
CA THR A 53 -10.58 11.18 6.85
C THR A 53 -9.85 11.97 5.77
N ARG A 54 -9.95 11.54 4.49
CA ARG A 54 -9.30 12.16 3.34
C ARG A 54 -10.33 12.58 2.32
N SER A 55 -10.17 13.78 1.78
CA SER A 55 -11.01 14.29 0.70
C SER A 55 -10.75 13.51 -0.60
N THR A 56 -11.77 13.45 -1.43
CA THR A 56 -11.69 12.83 -2.76
C THR A 56 -12.26 13.78 -3.81
N PRO A 57 -11.77 13.76 -5.07
CA PRO A 57 -12.33 14.55 -6.16
C PRO A 57 -13.83 14.31 -6.39
N GLU A 58 -14.52 15.25 -7.03
CA GLU A 58 -15.98 15.22 -7.23
C GLU A 58 -16.47 14.01 -8.03
N ASN A 59 -15.68 13.51 -8.98
CA ASN A 59 -16.02 12.34 -9.79
C ASN A 59 -15.73 11.00 -9.08
N VAL A 60 -15.27 11.04 -7.81
CA VAL A 60 -15.00 9.87 -6.98
C VAL A 60 -16.15 9.59 -6.05
N THR A 61 -16.68 8.38 -6.08
CA THR A 61 -17.65 7.89 -5.07
C THR A 61 -17.00 6.81 -4.25
N VAL A 62 -17.18 6.85 -2.93
CA VAL A 62 -16.54 5.94 -1.99
C VAL A 62 -17.58 5.09 -1.26
N HIS A 63 -17.30 3.80 -1.14
CA HIS A 63 -18.10 2.86 -0.36
C HIS A 63 -17.22 2.17 0.68
N ALA A 64 -17.61 2.27 1.94
CA ALA A 64 -16.99 1.54 3.05
C ALA A 64 -17.62 0.14 3.18
N ILE A 65 -16.77 -0.87 3.24
CA ILE A 65 -17.14 -2.26 3.53
C ILE A 65 -16.37 -2.68 4.77
N THR A 66 -17.09 -2.96 5.87
CA THR A 66 -16.41 -3.28 7.12
C THR A 66 -15.87 -4.71 7.11
N ALA A 67 -14.77 -4.94 7.80
CA ALA A 67 -14.19 -6.26 7.99
C ALA A 67 -15.18 -7.23 8.66
N ARG A 68 -16.10 -6.71 9.49
CA ARG A 68 -17.19 -7.47 10.10
C ARG A 68 -18.20 -7.95 9.07
N THR A 69 -18.57 -7.11 8.09
CA THR A 69 -19.49 -7.47 7.00
C THR A 69 -18.90 -8.59 6.15
N VAL A 70 -17.61 -8.48 5.81
CA VAL A 70 -16.90 -9.55 5.09
C VAL A 70 -16.88 -10.85 5.89
N ARG A 71 -16.60 -10.81 7.20
CA ARG A 71 -16.64 -12.01 8.07
C ARG A 71 -18.03 -12.63 8.17
N LYS A 72 -19.09 -11.84 8.25
CA LYS A 72 -20.47 -12.34 8.23
C LYS A 72 -20.80 -13.03 6.90
N ALA A 73 -20.39 -12.44 5.78
CA ALA A 73 -20.56 -13.05 4.47
C ALA A 73 -19.80 -14.39 4.35
N LEU A 74 -18.68 -14.55 5.05
CA LEU A 74 -17.94 -15.81 5.17
C LEU A 74 -18.69 -16.83 6.03
N ALA A 75 -19.18 -16.44 7.21
CA ALA A 75 -19.85 -17.33 8.16
C ALA A 75 -21.14 -17.91 7.59
N GLY A 76 -21.90 -17.13 6.82
CA GLY A 76 -23.14 -17.57 6.16
C GLY A 76 -22.95 -18.61 5.06
N ASN A 77 -21.70 -18.90 4.67
CA ASN A 77 -21.34 -19.81 3.57
C ASN A 77 -20.31 -20.85 3.96
N GLY A 78 -20.11 -21.10 5.26
CA GLY A 78 -19.09 -22.02 5.78
C GLY A 78 -19.17 -23.46 5.21
N LEU A 79 -20.34 -23.89 4.75
CA LEU A 79 -20.53 -25.18 4.07
C LEU A 79 -20.08 -25.20 2.61
N SER A 80 -19.94 -24.03 1.95
CA SER A 80 -19.48 -23.95 0.56
C SER A 80 -17.94 -23.88 0.41
N LEU A 81 -17.21 -23.95 1.54
CA LEU A 81 -15.76 -24.01 1.57
C LEU A 81 -15.19 -25.44 1.38
N PHE A 82 -16.05 -26.46 1.40
CA PHE A 82 -15.70 -27.86 1.10
C PHE A 82 -16.54 -28.36 -0.09
N PRO A 83 -15.92 -28.88 -1.13
CA PRO A 83 -14.61 -29.47 -1.24
C PRO A 83 -13.66 -28.65 -2.15
N PHE A 84 -12.36 -28.96 -2.14
CA PHE A 84 -11.32 -28.48 -3.08
C PHE A 84 -11.72 -28.58 -4.56
N THR A 85 -12.72 -29.37 -4.89
CA THR A 85 -13.29 -29.54 -6.24
C THR A 85 -14.06 -28.30 -6.75
N SER A 86 -14.54 -27.42 -5.87
CA SER A 86 -15.20 -26.16 -6.30
C SER A 86 -14.22 -24.99 -6.52
N CYS A 87 -12.93 -25.18 -6.20
CA CYS A 87 -11.83 -24.30 -6.59
C CYS A 87 -11.26 -24.72 -7.97
N GLY A 88 -12.05 -25.43 -8.78
CA GLY A 88 -11.64 -25.90 -10.10
C GLY A 88 -11.06 -24.75 -10.93
N GLY A 89 -9.81 -24.90 -11.34
CA GLY A 89 -9.05 -23.92 -12.10
C GLY A 89 -8.28 -22.87 -11.27
N LEU A 90 -8.62 -22.63 -9.98
CA LEU A 90 -7.86 -21.70 -9.13
C LEU A 90 -6.53 -22.29 -8.65
N VAL A 91 -6.50 -23.58 -8.36
CA VAL A 91 -5.35 -24.28 -7.82
C VAL A 91 -4.76 -25.19 -8.89
N ASP A 92 -3.68 -24.75 -9.50
CA ASP A 92 -2.90 -25.56 -10.44
C ASP A 92 -1.96 -26.54 -9.69
N ASP A 93 -1.28 -27.42 -10.43
CA ASP A 93 -0.34 -28.39 -9.86
C ASP A 93 0.80 -27.69 -9.10
N ALA A 94 1.26 -26.54 -9.57
CA ALA A 94 2.33 -25.78 -8.92
C ALA A 94 1.87 -25.22 -7.57
N GLU A 95 0.64 -24.71 -7.50
CA GLU A 95 0.04 -24.23 -6.25
C GLU A 95 -0.25 -25.38 -5.30
N HIS A 96 -0.76 -26.52 -5.83
CA HIS A 96 -0.98 -27.73 -5.05
C HIS A 96 0.32 -28.22 -4.40
N ASN A 97 1.43 -28.21 -5.13
CA ASN A 97 2.74 -28.63 -4.60
C ASN A 97 3.23 -27.73 -3.46
N LYS A 98 2.95 -26.40 -3.50
CA LYS A 98 3.31 -25.47 -2.42
C LYS A 98 2.58 -25.73 -1.11
N ILE A 99 1.35 -26.25 -1.17
CA ILE A 99 0.51 -26.52 0.01
C ILE A 99 0.53 -27.98 0.45
N ARG A 100 1.08 -28.89 -0.38
CA ARG A 100 1.15 -30.33 -0.08
C ARG A 100 1.97 -30.56 1.20
N GLY A 101 1.38 -31.29 2.14
CA GLY A 101 2.02 -31.57 3.44
C GLY A 101 2.11 -30.41 4.42
N ASN A 102 1.63 -29.21 4.06
CA ASN A 102 1.68 -28.02 4.91
C ASN A 102 0.26 -27.53 5.28
N LEU A 103 -0.20 -27.95 6.46
CA LEU A 103 -1.55 -27.57 6.96
C LEU A 103 -1.73 -26.07 7.13
N LYS A 104 -0.67 -25.35 7.56
CA LYS A 104 -0.73 -23.88 7.74
C LYS A 104 -0.97 -23.19 6.39
N ARG A 105 -0.25 -23.58 5.34
CA ARG A 105 -0.44 -23.03 3.99
C ARG A 105 -1.81 -23.39 3.41
N ARG A 106 -2.30 -24.60 3.65
CA ARG A 106 -3.67 -25.01 3.25
C ARG A 106 -4.74 -24.15 3.90
N ALA A 107 -4.67 -24.00 5.21
CA ALA A 107 -5.60 -23.16 5.96
C ALA A 107 -5.53 -21.71 5.49
N TYR A 108 -4.33 -21.21 5.19
CA TYR A 108 -4.12 -19.86 4.71
C TYR A 108 -4.69 -19.65 3.30
N LEU A 109 -4.52 -20.60 2.38
CA LEU A 109 -5.14 -20.58 1.05
C LEU A 109 -6.67 -20.55 1.14
N LEU A 110 -7.26 -21.41 1.98
CA LEU A 110 -8.71 -21.43 2.21
C LEU A 110 -9.21 -20.11 2.77
N TYR A 111 -8.51 -19.56 3.76
CA TYR A 111 -8.81 -18.24 4.31
C TYR A 111 -8.73 -17.13 3.25
N PHE A 112 -7.69 -17.15 2.41
CA PHE A 112 -7.48 -16.19 1.32
C PHE A 112 -8.65 -16.21 0.33
N ILE A 113 -9.02 -17.40 -0.18
CA ILE A 113 -10.13 -17.58 -1.12
C ILE A 113 -11.46 -17.15 -0.47
N ALA A 114 -11.68 -17.58 0.77
CA ALA A 114 -12.89 -17.22 1.51
C ALA A 114 -13.01 -15.71 1.70
N LYS A 115 -11.93 -15.04 2.07
CA LYS A 115 -11.88 -13.59 2.22
C LYS A 115 -12.14 -12.88 0.90
N ALA A 116 -11.48 -13.28 -0.18
CA ALA A 116 -11.72 -12.75 -1.52
C ALA A 116 -13.19 -12.89 -1.93
N LYS A 117 -13.82 -14.05 -1.62
CA LYS A 117 -15.24 -14.30 -1.91
C LYS A 117 -16.19 -13.41 -1.10
N GLY A 118 -15.85 -13.12 0.16
CA GLY A 118 -16.59 -12.18 0.98
C GLY A 118 -16.51 -10.76 0.43
N VAL A 119 -15.30 -10.30 0.07
CA VAL A 119 -15.07 -8.99 -0.56
C VAL A 119 -15.83 -8.89 -1.88
N TYR A 120 -15.69 -9.87 -2.78
CA TYR A 120 -16.40 -9.91 -4.06
C TYR A 120 -17.92 -9.75 -3.89
N ARG A 121 -18.55 -10.50 -2.97
CA ARG A 121 -20.01 -10.44 -2.77
C ARG A 121 -20.50 -9.06 -2.35
N GLU A 122 -19.81 -8.44 -1.41
CA GLU A 122 -20.17 -7.10 -0.95
C GLU A 122 -19.92 -6.05 -2.02
N CYS A 123 -18.79 -6.12 -2.72
CA CYS A 123 -18.49 -5.24 -3.85
C CYS A 123 -19.54 -5.41 -4.98
N ALA A 124 -19.87 -6.64 -5.36
CA ALA A 124 -20.87 -6.92 -6.39
C ALA A 124 -22.25 -6.37 -6.01
N ARG A 125 -22.63 -6.49 -4.72
CA ARG A 125 -23.89 -5.91 -4.20
C ARG A 125 -23.93 -4.38 -4.35
N LEU A 126 -22.80 -3.72 -4.06
CA LEU A 126 -22.69 -2.25 -4.19
C LEU A 126 -22.67 -1.81 -5.64
N LEU A 127 -21.94 -2.53 -6.50
CA LEU A 127 -21.81 -2.19 -7.92
C LEU A 127 -23.12 -2.35 -8.71
N ARG A 128 -24.08 -3.14 -8.23
CA ARG A 128 -25.43 -3.20 -8.84
C ARG A 128 -26.18 -1.85 -8.87
N LYS A 129 -25.74 -0.88 -8.08
CA LYS A 129 -26.29 0.48 -8.08
C LYS A 129 -25.83 1.32 -9.30
N TYR A 130 -24.86 0.84 -10.04
CA TYR A 130 -24.24 1.52 -11.17
C TYR A 130 -24.49 0.76 -12.46
N ASP A 131 -24.84 1.48 -13.50
CA ASP A 131 -24.85 0.92 -14.84
C ASP A 131 -23.44 1.07 -15.45
N LEU A 132 -22.61 0.04 -15.24
CA LEU A 132 -21.25 0.03 -15.77
C LEU A 132 -21.22 -0.13 -17.30
N THR A 133 -22.33 -0.49 -17.96
CA THR A 133 -22.39 -0.59 -19.42
C THR A 133 -22.55 0.76 -20.10
N ALA A 134 -22.88 1.81 -19.33
CA ALA A 134 -22.99 3.17 -19.85
C ALA A 134 -21.62 3.82 -20.14
N PHE A 135 -20.52 3.24 -19.65
CA PHE A 135 -19.17 3.74 -19.86
C PHE A 135 -18.52 3.10 -21.10
N ASP A 136 -17.61 3.82 -21.76
CA ASP A 136 -16.84 3.31 -22.89
C ASP A 136 -15.95 2.11 -22.52
N GLY A 137 -15.50 2.08 -21.26
CA GLY A 137 -14.75 0.97 -20.69
C GLY A 137 -14.72 1.02 -19.18
N VAL A 138 -14.44 -0.13 -18.56
CA VAL A 138 -14.34 -0.27 -17.10
C VAL A 138 -12.99 -0.89 -16.74
N THR A 139 -12.25 -0.22 -15.88
CA THR A 139 -11.02 -0.75 -15.29
C THR A 139 -11.28 -1.16 -13.85
N PHE A 140 -11.06 -2.43 -13.54
CA PHE A 140 -11.01 -2.93 -12.17
C PHE A 140 -9.57 -2.87 -11.69
N TYR A 141 -9.31 -2.07 -10.66
CA TYR A 141 -7.98 -1.84 -10.15
C TYR A 141 -7.91 -2.29 -8.69
N SER A 142 -7.13 -3.31 -8.42
CA SER A 142 -6.80 -3.75 -7.07
C SER A 142 -5.53 -3.05 -6.58
N PHE A 143 -5.62 -2.32 -5.47
CA PHE A 143 -4.44 -1.64 -4.93
C PHE A 143 -3.44 -2.59 -4.26
N TRP A 144 -3.81 -3.84 -4.05
CA TRP A 144 -2.96 -4.90 -3.51
C TRP A 144 -3.04 -6.15 -4.38
N LEU A 145 -1.89 -6.72 -4.71
CA LEU A 145 -1.80 -7.99 -5.44
C LEU A 145 -2.06 -9.16 -4.48
N TYR A 146 -3.25 -9.18 -3.89
CA TYR A 146 -3.64 -10.09 -2.84
C TYR A 146 -5.09 -10.58 -2.99
N ASP A 147 -5.80 -10.87 -1.89
CA ASP A 147 -7.20 -11.31 -1.90
C ASP A 147 -8.14 -10.35 -2.64
N VAL A 148 -7.89 -9.05 -2.55
CA VAL A 148 -8.67 -8.04 -3.28
C VAL A 148 -8.44 -8.08 -4.80
N ALA A 149 -7.27 -8.55 -5.27
CA ALA A 149 -7.02 -8.76 -6.69
C ALA A 149 -7.86 -9.92 -7.26
N LEU A 150 -8.01 -11.00 -6.47
CA LEU A 150 -8.89 -12.11 -6.83
C LEU A 150 -10.37 -11.67 -6.88
N ALA A 151 -10.79 -10.85 -5.92
CA ALA A 151 -12.13 -10.26 -5.93
C ALA A 151 -12.35 -9.36 -7.15
N ALA A 152 -11.36 -8.54 -7.53
CA ALA A 152 -11.42 -7.67 -8.70
C ALA A 152 -11.56 -8.48 -10.02
N LEU A 153 -10.87 -9.61 -10.14
CA LEU A 153 -11.03 -10.53 -11.28
C LEU A 153 -12.47 -11.03 -11.38
N TRP A 154 -13.07 -11.53 -10.31
CA TRP A 154 -14.44 -12.02 -10.31
C TRP A 154 -15.46 -10.91 -10.60
N LEU A 155 -15.23 -9.68 -10.09
CA LEU A 155 -16.07 -8.54 -10.43
C LEU A 155 -16.00 -8.18 -11.92
N SER A 156 -14.80 -8.26 -12.50
CA SER A 156 -14.59 -8.04 -13.92
C SER A 156 -15.25 -9.13 -14.76
N GLU A 157 -15.19 -10.41 -14.35
CA GLU A 157 -15.88 -11.51 -15.03
C GLU A 157 -17.40 -11.27 -15.10
N ASP A 158 -18.00 -10.84 -14.00
CA ASP A 158 -19.43 -10.54 -13.91
C ASP A 158 -19.84 -9.24 -14.61
N CYS A 159 -18.91 -8.36 -14.89
CA CYS A 159 -19.18 -7.08 -15.54
C CYS A 159 -19.62 -7.29 -16.98
N LYS A 160 -20.78 -6.71 -17.35
CA LYS A 160 -21.37 -6.82 -18.67
C LYS A 160 -20.78 -5.84 -19.69
N ASN A 161 -19.96 -4.88 -19.27
CA ASN A 161 -19.28 -4.00 -20.20
C ASN A 161 -18.31 -4.83 -21.08
N PRO A 162 -18.37 -4.72 -22.41
CA PRO A 162 -17.51 -5.50 -23.31
C PRO A 162 -16.04 -5.04 -23.27
N VAL A 163 -15.79 -3.78 -22.93
CA VAL A 163 -14.45 -3.20 -22.81
C VAL A 163 -14.08 -3.12 -21.33
N LYS A 164 -13.33 -4.10 -20.85
CA LYS A 164 -12.93 -4.17 -19.45
C LYS A 164 -11.48 -4.63 -19.29
N LYS A 165 -10.84 -4.13 -18.23
CA LYS A 165 -9.47 -4.51 -17.83
C LYS A 165 -9.43 -4.73 -16.34
N THR A 166 -8.56 -5.64 -15.90
CA THR A 166 -8.30 -5.88 -14.48
C THR A 166 -6.81 -5.76 -14.23
N ILE A 167 -6.44 -4.79 -13.41
CA ILE A 167 -5.06 -4.49 -13.07
C ILE A 167 -4.83 -4.55 -11.57
N SER A 168 -3.59 -4.73 -11.17
CA SER A 168 -3.21 -4.71 -9.75
C SER A 168 -1.91 -3.97 -9.53
N ARG A 169 -1.83 -3.21 -8.44
CA ARG A 169 -0.57 -2.72 -7.90
C ARG A 169 0.04 -3.80 -7.01
N ALA A 170 1.34 -3.74 -6.83
CA ALA A 170 2.05 -4.64 -5.92
C ALA A 170 3.06 -3.85 -5.07
N HIS A 171 3.09 -4.18 -3.78
CA HIS A 171 3.95 -3.57 -2.77
C HIS A 171 4.78 -4.67 -2.08
N ARG A 172 5.66 -4.29 -1.14
CA ARG A 172 6.54 -5.24 -0.46
C ARG A 172 5.79 -6.43 0.18
N TYR A 173 4.67 -6.15 0.87
CA TYR A 173 3.94 -7.16 1.63
C TYR A 173 3.26 -8.22 0.77
N ASP A 174 2.73 -7.82 -0.36
CA ASP A 174 1.99 -8.67 -1.29
C ASP A 174 2.86 -9.12 -2.48
N LEU A 175 4.16 -8.83 -2.45
CA LEU A 175 5.12 -9.16 -3.48
C LEU A 175 6.05 -10.30 -3.04
N TYR A 176 6.61 -10.19 -1.83
CA TYR A 176 7.62 -11.11 -1.32
C TYR A 176 7.04 -12.07 -0.28
N PRO A 177 7.15 -13.40 -0.49
CA PRO A 177 6.60 -14.40 0.45
C PRO A 177 7.13 -14.27 1.88
N GLU A 178 8.39 -13.87 2.05
CA GLU A 178 9.05 -13.68 3.35
C GLU A 178 8.50 -12.50 4.14
N ALA A 179 7.79 -11.56 3.51
CA ALA A 179 7.15 -10.46 4.21
C ALA A 179 5.94 -10.90 5.05
N GLY A 180 5.39 -12.09 4.76
CA GLY A 180 4.24 -12.64 5.48
C GLY A 180 4.61 -13.81 6.39
N SER A 181 3.89 -13.98 7.51
CA SER A 181 4.14 -15.03 8.51
C SER A 181 4.01 -16.48 8.00
N ALA A 182 3.34 -16.69 6.88
CA ALA A 182 3.20 -18.00 6.25
C ALA A 182 4.31 -18.29 5.23
N HIS A 183 5.16 -17.31 4.90
CA HIS A 183 6.13 -17.39 3.80
C HIS A 183 5.52 -17.95 2.52
N TYR A 184 4.30 -17.50 2.22
CA TYR A 184 3.49 -18.03 1.14
C TYR A 184 2.49 -16.97 0.67
N LEU A 185 2.44 -16.74 -0.63
CA LEU A 185 1.48 -15.86 -1.31
C LEU A 185 0.54 -16.71 -2.15
N PRO A 186 -0.72 -16.89 -1.72
CA PRO A 186 -1.68 -17.74 -2.40
C PRO A 186 -2.00 -17.28 -3.81
N LEU A 187 -2.19 -18.24 -4.72
CA LEU A 187 -2.70 -18.05 -6.08
C LEU A 187 -1.90 -17.04 -6.93
N ARG A 188 -0.60 -16.87 -6.62
CA ARG A 188 0.23 -15.88 -7.34
C ARG A 188 0.23 -16.10 -8.85
N ARG A 189 0.40 -17.37 -9.31
CA ARG A 189 0.36 -17.70 -10.74
C ARG A 189 -1.00 -17.38 -11.34
N TYR A 190 -2.07 -17.82 -10.70
CA TYR A 190 -3.44 -17.55 -11.14
C TYR A 190 -3.69 -16.05 -11.31
N LEU A 191 -3.31 -15.24 -10.33
CA LEU A 191 -3.46 -13.78 -10.42
C LEU A 191 -2.68 -13.20 -11.60
N LEU A 192 -1.41 -13.56 -11.78
CA LEU A 192 -0.58 -13.07 -12.89
C LEU A 192 -1.10 -13.55 -14.26
N GLU A 193 -1.69 -14.74 -14.32
CA GLU A 193 -2.27 -15.27 -15.55
C GLU A 193 -3.50 -14.49 -16.00
N HIS A 194 -4.40 -14.15 -15.04
CA HIS A 194 -5.71 -13.59 -15.36
C HIS A 194 -5.76 -12.05 -15.29
N LEU A 195 -4.84 -11.40 -14.58
CA LEU A 195 -4.71 -9.94 -14.63
C LEU A 195 -4.18 -9.50 -15.99
N ASP A 196 -4.68 -8.37 -16.49
CA ASP A 196 -4.19 -7.74 -17.73
C ASP A 196 -2.83 -7.10 -17.54
N ALA A 197 -2.59 -6.48 -16.37
CA ALA A 197 -1.28 -5.92 -15.98
C ALA A 197 -1.10 -5.88 -14.46
N VAL A 198 0.16 -5.91 -14.04
CA VAL A 198 0.58 -5.75 -12.63
C VAL A 198 1.63 -4.65 -12.55
N TYR A 199 1.46 -3.76 -11.58
CA TYR A 199 2.28 -2.58 -11.40
C TYR A 199 3.00 -2.59 -10.03
N PRO A 200 4.18 -3.25 -9.92
CA PRO A 200 5.02 -3.11 -8.72
C PRO A 200 5.45 -1.66 -8.52
N CYS A 201 5.51 -1.22 -7.26
CA CYS A 201 5.90 0.15 -6.92
C CYS A 201 7.42 0.40 -7.00
N SER A 202 8.22 -0.59 -7.42
CA SER A 202 9.67 -0.46 -7.59
C SER A 202 10.19 -1.33 -8.73
N GLN A 203 11.34 -0.95 -9.29
CA GLN A 203 12.03 -1.76 -10.31
C GLN A 203 12.41 -3.14 -9.76
N ASN A 204 12.91 -3.20 -8.53
CA ASN A 204 13.23 -4.46 -7.87
C ASN A 204 12.02 -5.42 -7.82
N GLY A 205 10.83 -4.88 -7.55
CA GLY A 205 9.59 -5.67 -7.56
C GLY A 205 9.22 -6.18 -8.95
N THR A 206 9.45 -5.38 -9.99
CA THR A 206 9.24 -5.77 -11.38
C THR A 206 10.20 -6.87 -11.79
N ASP A 207 11.49 -6.72 -11.45
CA ASP A 207 12.53 -7.71 -11.74
C ASP A 207 12.23 -9.03 -11.02
N TYR A 208 11.88 -8.95 -9.73
CA TYR A 208 11.48 -10.12 -8.94
C TYR A 208 10.34 -10.92 -9.57
N LEU A 209 9.23 -10.26 -9.96
CA LEU A 209 8.11 -10.94 -10.59
C LEU A 209 8.48 -11.51 -11.97
N SER A 210 9.25 -10.78 -12.75
CA SER A 210 9.67 -11.19 -14.09
C SER A 210 10.61 -12.41 -14.06
N GLU A 211 11.51 -12.46 -13.08
CA GLU A 211 12.44 -13.57 -12.89
C GLU A 211 11.75 -14.83 -12.34
N HIS A 212 10.86 -14.66 -11.35
CA HIS A 212 10.20 -15.80 -10.71
C HIS A 212 8.98 -16.31 -11.50
N TYR A 213 8.41 -15.48 -12.39
CA TYR A 213 7.25 -15.80 -13.20
C TYR A 213 7.43 -15.37 -14.67
N PRO A 214 8.45 -15.89 -15.38
CA PRO A 214 8.82 -15.45 -16.74
C PRO A 214 7.68 -15.46 -17.76
N PRO A 215 6.71 -16.43 -17.74
CA PRO A 215 5.60 -16.42 -18.69
C PRO A 215 4.73 -15.16 -18.63
N TYR A 216 4.74 -14.44 -17.49
CA TYR A 216 3.90 -13.27 -17.24
C TYR A 216 4.70 -11.94 -17.24
N ALA A 217 6.01 -11.97 -17.50
CA ALA A 217 6.88 -10.80 -17.45
C ALA A 217 6.38 -9.62 -18.31
N ARG A 218 5.73 -9.91 -19.44
CA ARG A 218 5.17 -8.89 -20.35
C ARG A 218 4.00 -8.10 -19.76
N LYS A 219 3.38 -8.59 -18.68
CA LYS A 219 2.27 -7.93 -17.98
C LYS A 219 2.75 -7.13 -16.76
N VAL A 220 4.04 -7.20 -16.42
CA VAL A 220 4.61 -6.57 -15.22
C VAL A 220 5.33 -5.30 -15.63
N HIS A 221 4.88 -4.16 -15.09
CA HIS A 221 5.42 -2.84 -15.41
C HIS A 221 5.67 -2.05 -14.14
N THR A 222 6.84 -1.45 -14.01
CA THR A 222 7.13 -0.59 -12.85
C THR A 222 6.25 0.65 -12.87
N ALA A 223 5.55 0.91 -11.76
CA ALA A 223 4.83 2.16 -11.54
C ALA A 223 5.17 2.69 -10.14
N TYR A 224 6.13 3.59 -10.07
CA TYR A 224 6.54 4.20 -8.80
C TYR A 224 5.36 4.88 -8.10
N LEU A 225 5.40 4.91 -6.77
CA LEU A 225 4.57 5.83 -6.01
C LEU A 225 5.09 7.25 -6.24
N GLY A 226 4.22 8.21 -6.18
CA GLY A 226 4.56 9.62 -6.28
C GLY A 226 4.27 10.35 -4.98
N THR A 227 4.81 11.54 -4.87
CA THR A 227 4.42 12.55 -3.89
C THR A 227 4.29 13.89 -4.60
N GLN A 228 3.63 14.85 -3.97
CA GLN A 228 3.50 16.19 -4.53
C GLN A 228 4.84 16.93 -4.41
N ASP A 229 5.21 17.64 -5.46
CA ASP A 229 6.36 18.54 -5.45
C ASP A 229 5.92 19.92 -4.93
N PHE A 230 6.39 20.28 -3.75
CA PHE A 230 6.15 21.59 -3.13
C PHE A 230 7.30 22.57 -3.34
N GLY A 231 8.27 22.20 -4.16
CA GLY A 231 9.49 22.97 -4.39
C GLY A 231 10.53 22.80 -3.28
N MET A 232 11.63 23.55 -3.41
CA MET A 232 12.73 23.49 -2.44
C MET A 232 12.34 24.22 -1.14
N GLY A 233 12.73 23.65 -0.02
CA GLY A 233 12.68 24.31 1.29
C GLY A 233 13.70 25.47 1.39
N PRO A 234 13.71 26.24 2.48
CA PRO A 234 14.63 27.35 2.66
C PRO A 234 16.06 26.84 2.81
N GLU A 235 17.00 27.59 2.22
CA GLU A 235 18.41 27.34 2.39
C GLU A 235 18.84 27.54 3.84
N ASN A 236 19.67 26.66 4.36
CA ASN A 236 20.28 26.82 5.68
C ASN A 236 21.40 27.91 5.63
N LYS A 237 21.13 29.02 6.29
CA LYS A 237 22.10 30.14 6.41
C LYS A 237 22.76 30.21 7.79
N GLY A 238 22.49 29.22 8.65
CA GLY A 238 23.05 29.13 10.00
C GLY A 238 24.30 28.27 10.08
N ASP A 239 24.89 28.20 11.29
CA ASP A 239 26.06 27.37 11.58
C ASP A 239 25.69 25.96 12.04
N THR A 240 24.42 25.68 12.22
CA THR A 240 23.92 24.37 12.68
C THR A 240 23.53 23.52 11.49
N VAL A 241 24.00 22.29 11.44
CA VAL A 241 23.58 21.31 10.44
C VAL A 241 22.25 20.71 10.87
N GLU A 242 21.24 20.87 10.06
CA GLU A 242 19.88 20.39 10.28
C GLU A 242 19.69 19.00 9.68
N ILE A 243 19.55 18.00 10.55
CA ILE A 243 19.38 16.58 10.18
C ILE A 243 17.95 16.17 10.47
N VAL A 244 17.28 15.59 9.50
CA VAL A 244 15.91 15.10 9.65
C VAL A 244 15.83 13.61 9.31
N SER A 245 15.02 12.89 10.06
CA SER A 245 14.58 11.53 9.72
C SER A 245 13.09 11.38 10.00
N CYS A 246 12.41 10.59 9.17
CA CYS A 246 10.97 10.38 9.30
C CYS A 246 10.61 8.92 9.01
N CYS A 247 10.14 8.20 10.03
CA CYS A 247 9.56 6.87 9.89
C CYS A 247 8.89 6.42 11.19
N HIS A 248 8.02 5.41 11.11
CA HIS A 248 7.61 4.66 12.30
C HIS A 248 8.81 3.89 12.88
N ILE A 249 9.10 4.04 14.16
CA ILE A 249 10.25 3.40 14.82
C ILE A 249 9.97 1.91 14.97
N ALA A 250 10.57 1.12 14.08
CA ALA A 250 10.46 -0.34 14.05
C ALA A 250 11.84 -0.95 13.72
N PRO A 251 12.11 -2.20 14.07
CA PRO A 251 13.44 -2.82 13.89
C PRO A 251 13.98 -2.72 12.47
N VAL A 252 13.14 -2.82 11.45
CA VAL A 252 13.53 -2.69 10.04
C VAL A 252 14.01 -1.29 9.67
N LYS A 253 13.57 -0.26 10.41
CA LYS A 253 13.93 1.15 10.16
C LYS A 253 15.24 1.57 10.78
N ARG A 254 15.71 0.83 11.78
CA ARG A 254 17.01 1.00 12.43
C ARG A 254 17.35 2.43 12.86
N VAL A 255 16.38 3.15 13.44
CA VAL A 255 16.57 4.54 13.88
C VAL A 255 17.65 4.63 14.97
N GLU A 256 17.81 3.57 15.76
CA GLU A 256 18.86 3.42 16.76
C GLU A 256 20.26 3.46 16.12
N LEU A 257 20.42 2.92 14.89
CA LEU A 257 21.67 2.99 14.16
C LEU A 257 22.02 4.44 13.80
N LEU A 258 21.03 5.26 13.43
CA LEU A 258 21.24 6.69 13.22
C LEU A 258 21.70 7.37 14.50
N ALA A 259 21.03 7.15 15.62
CA ALA A 259 21.41 7.72 16.92
C ALA A 259 22.85 7.33 17.32
N GLN A 260 23.21 6.05 17.16
CA GLN A 260 24.56 5.56 17.41
C GLN A 260 25.60 6.18 16.48
N SER A 261 25.27 6.37 15.20
CA SER A 261 26.16 7.04 14.24
C SER A 261 26.37 8.50 14.59
N LEU A 262 25.32 9.20 15.00
CA LEU A 262 25.42 10.59 15.45
C LEU A 262 26.27 10.72 16.73
N ALA A 263 26.23 9.76 17.63
CA ALA A 263 27.06 9.77 18.85
C ALA A 263 28.58 9.77 18.56
N LEU A 264 28.99 9.24 17.40
CA LEU A 264 30.39 9.26 16.97
C LEU A 264 30.86 10.65 16.54
N LEU A 265 29.97 11.62 16.38
CA LEU A 265 30.26 12.99 15.96
C LEU A 265 30.51 13.95 17.14
N SER A 266 30.71 13.43 18.36
CA SER A 266 30.90 14.25 19.56
C SER A 266 32.11 15.20 19.51
N GLU A 267 33.13 14.87 18.72
CA GLU A 267 34.33 15.69 18.52
C GLU A 267 34.22 16.73 17.38
N GLU A 268 33.07 16.73 16.67
CA GLU A 268 32.86 17.64 15.56
C GLU A 268 32.67 19.09 16.06
N LYS A 269 33.27 20.04 15.34
CA LYS A 269 33.17 21.47 15.67
C LYS A 269 31.85 22.11 15.25
N LYS A 270 31.13 21.48 14.32
CA LYS A 270 29.84 21.98 13.83
C LYS A 270 28.74 21.70 14.85
N LYS A 271 27.85 22.65 15.00
CA LYS A 271 26.59 22.43 15.75
C LYS A 271 25.69 21.51 14.95
N LEU A 272 25.13 20.52 15.61
CA LEU A 272 24.24 19.54 15.00
C LEU A 272 22.86 19.64 15.65
N HIS A 273 21.83 19.48 14.85
CA HIS A 273 20.47 19.38 15.31
C HIS A 273 19.78 18.21 14.58
N TRP A 274 19.24 17.28 15.31
CA TRP A 274 18.51 16.14 14.74
C TRP A 274 17.06 16.17 15.16
N THR A 275 16.15 16.22 14.17
CA THR A 275 14.71 16.08 14.36
C THR A 275 14.25 14.74 13.79
N HIS A 276 13.60 13.91 14.61
CA HIS A 276 12.99 12.65 14.16
C HIS A 276 11.48 12.72 14.24
N PHE A 277 10.80 12.64 13.09
CA PHE A 277 9.35 12.53 12.99
C PHE A 277 8.95 11.06 12.93
N GLY A 278 8.06 10.66 13.84
CA GLY A 278 7.52 9.32 13.92
C GLY A 278 7.42 8.82 15.35
N GLY A 279 6.53 7.87 15.54
CA GLY A 279 6.33 7.19 16.82
C GLY A 279 6.66 5.70 16.71
N GLY A 280 6.43 4.97 17.77
CA GLY A 280 6.64 3.51 17.86
C GLY A 280 7.01 3.11 19.27
N ASP A 281 7.00 1.80 19.55
CA ASP A 281 7.23 1.26 20.88
C ASP A 281 8.62 1.61 21.43
N SER A 282 9.60 1.83 20.54
CA SER A 282 10.99 2.18 20.90
C SER A 282 11.26 3.69 21.04
N LEU A 283 10.25 4.56 20.90
CA LEU A 283 10.47 6.01 20.94
C LEU A 283 11.07 6.47 22.27
N GLU A 284 10.59 5.97 23.40
CA GLU A 284 11.11 6.36 24.73
C GLU A 284 12.53 5.85 24.94
N ALA A 285 12.86 4.65 24.44
CA ALA A 285 14.22 4.14 24.47
C ALA A 285 15.17 5.01 23.62
N LEU A 286 14.72 5.47 22.46
CA LEU A 286 15.47 6.38 21.59
C LEU A 286 15.73 7.74 22.29
N LYS A 287 14.72 8.32 22.93
CA LYS A 287 14.86 9.56 23.72
C LYS A 287 15.86 9.40 24.87
N THR A 288 15.79 8.28 25.57
CA THR A 288 16.72 7.95 26.64
C THR A 288 18.16 7.88 26.13
N TYR A 289 18.36 7.14 25.03
CA TYR A 289 19.67 7.05 24.38
C TYR A 289 20.21 8.43 23.96
N ALA A 290 19.36 9.25 23.37
CA ALA A 290 19.75 10.61 22.94
C ALA A 290 20.13 11.49 24.13
N ALA A 291 19.38 11.43 25.23
CA ALA A 291 19.69 12.18 26.46
C ALA A 291 21.03 11.76 27.11
N GLU A 292 21.42 10.50 26.95
CA GLU A 292 22.67 9.97 27.51
C GLU A 292 23.90 10.19 26.60
N HIS A 293 23.72 10.11 25.28
CA HIS A 293 24.84 10.04 24.32
C HIS A 293 24.92 11.20 23.34
N LEU A 294 23.85 12.01 23.17
CA LEU A 294 23.80 13.12 22.20
C LEU A 294 23.70 14.51 22.87
N GLN A 295 24.21 14.66 24.07
CA GLN A 295 24.17 15.92 24.86
C GLN A 295 24.93 17.09 24.18
N PHE A 296 25.84 16.77 23.26
CA PHE A 296 26.65 17.77 22.51
C PHE A 296 25.89 18.41 21.34
N MET A 297 24.70 17.89 21.01
CA MET A 297 23.86 18.36 19.93
C MET A 297 22.39 18.56 20.38
N LYS A 298 21.63 19.28 19.58
CA LYS A 298 20.18 19.42 19.80
C LYS A 298 19.44 18.23 19.20
N THR A 299 18.47 17.69 19.94
CA THR A 299 17.60 16.61 19.45
C THR A 299 16.15 16.92 19.73
N ASP A 300 15.28 16.77 18.72
CA ASP A 300 13.85 16.96 18.82
C ASP A 300 13.10 15.70 18.36
N PHE A 301 12.16 15.22 19.16
CA PHE A 301 11.34 14.04 18.88
C PHE A 301 9.84 14.38 19.00
N PRO A 302 9.26 15.06 18.01
CA PRO A 302 7.84 15.46 18.03
C PRO A 302 6.88 14.26 18.00
N GLY A 303 7.39 13.04 17.73
CA GLY A 303 6.54 11.85 17.60
C GLY A 303 5.80 11.80 16.27
N THR A 304 4.65 11.12 16.26
CA THR A 304 3.82 11.03 15.06
C THR A 304 3.09 12.35 14.84
N VAL A 305 3.35 12.98 13.70
CA VAL A 305 2.69 14.19 13.22
C VAL A 305 1.79 13.88 12.03
N LYS A 306 0.89 14.79 11.69
CA LYS A 306 0.14 14.69 10.42
C LYS A 306 1.07 14.92 9.24
N ASN A 307 0.79 14.28 8.11
CA ASN A 307 1.61 14.46 6.91
C ASN A 307 1.63 15.92 6.45
N GLU A 308 0.50 16.63 6.53
CA GLU A 308 0.42 18.08 6.23
C GLU A 308 1.40 18.92 7.06
N ASP A 309 1.55 18.61 8.35
CA ASP A 309 2.46 19.31 9.26
C ASP A 309 3.92 18.99 8.93
N LEU A 310 4.22 17.74 8.55
CA LEU A 310 5.54 17.31 8.10
C LEU A 310 5.94 18.04 6.81
N LEU A 311 5.06 18.07 5.82
CA LEU A 311 5.30 18.79 4.56
C LEU A 311 5.41 20.31 4.78
N ALA A 312 4.65 20.87 5.73
CA ALA A 312 4.80 22.26 6.13
C ALA A 312 6.16 22.51 6.80
N TYR A 313 6.66 21.57 7.59
CA TYR A 313 7.99 21.66 8.18
C TYR A 313 9.07 21.74 7.10
N TYR A 314 9.08 20.85 6.10
CA TYR A 314 10.05 20.92 4.98
C TYR A 314 9.99 22.23 4.19
N ARG A 315 8.82 22.83 4.03
CA ARG A 315 8.65 24.12 3.34
C ARG A 315 9.15 25.32 4.14
N THR A 316 9.20 25.23 5.47
CA THR A 316 9.44 26.38 6.36
C THR A 316 10.73 26.29 7.15
N HIS A 317 11.34 25.11 7.23
CA HIS A 317 12.58 24.88 7.96
C HIS A 317 13.67 24.38 7.01
N PRO A 318 14.91 24.82 7.20
CA PRO A 318 16.02 24.27 6.44
C PRO A 318 16.26 22.80 6.82
N VAL A 319 16.59 21.97 5.85
CA VAL A 319 17.00 20.58 6.04
C VAL A 319 18.25 20.37 5.21
N ASP A 320 19.39 20.17 5.87
CA ASP A 320 20.64 19.89 5.19
C ASP A 320 20.73 18.41 4.79
N TRP A 321 20.25 17.54 5.67
CA TRP A 321 20.34 16.11 5.47
C TRP A 321 19.04 15.41 5.92
N PHE A 322 18.42 14.71 4.99
CA PHE A 322 17.41 13.70 5.32
C PHE A 322 18.05 12.32 5.40
N VAL A 323 17.89 11.62 6.51
CA VAL A 323 18.56 10.34 6.75
C VAL A 323 17.57 9.21 6.94
N ASN A 324 17.72 8.15 6.14
CA ASN A 324 16.99 6.90 6.27
C ASN A 324 17.99 5.75 6.46
N THR A 325 17.84 5.01 7.55
CA THR A 325 18.72 3.88 7.94
C THR A 325 18.05 2.51 7.77
N SER A 326 16.90 2.46 7.11
CA SER A 326 16.15 1.21 6.92
C SER A 326 16.98 0.11 6.27
N SER A 327 16.84 -1.12 6.75
CA SER A 327 17.49 -2.28 6.14
C SER A 327 16.75 -2.78 4.91
N SER A 328 15.48 -2.42 4.75
CA SER A 328 14.65 -2.80 3.61
C SER A 328 13.50 -1.81 3.44
N GLU A 329 13.32 -1.34 2.22
CA GLU A 329 12.21 -0.49 1.79
C GLU A 329 11.58 -1.06 0.51
N GLY A 330 10.30 -0.78 0.29
CA GLY A 330 9.70 -0.95 -1.02
C GLY A 330 10.01 0.26 -1.89
N LEU A 331 9.32 1.37 -1.62
CA LEU A 331 9.67 2.71 -2.09
C LEU A 331 9.54 3.65 -0.90
N PRO A 332 10.64 4.30 -0.46
CA PRO A 332 10.62 5.14 0.74
C PRO A 332 10.00 6.51 0.44
N VAL A 333 8.68 6.63 0.60
CA VAL A 333 7.92 7.87 0.33
C VAL A 333 8.48 9.04 1.14
N SER A 334 8.90 8.80 2.40
CA SER A 334 9.47 9.85 3.25
C SER A 334 10.75 10.50 2.69
N ILE A 335 11.53 9.76 1.88
CA ILE A 335 12.70 10.35 1.18
C ILE A 335 12.24 11.23 0.02
N MET A 336 11.16 10.86 -0.66
CA MET A 336 10.62 11.63 -1.77
C MET A 336 9.93 12.91 -1.30
N GLU A 337 9.32 12.87 -0.12
CA GLU A 337 8.66 14.03 0.50
C GLU A 337 9.68 15.07 1.00
N ALA A 338 10.84 14.62 1.48
CA ALA A 338 11.94 15.47 1.95
C ALA A 338 12.76 16.07 0.81
#